data_c2d546b305b183afcb1eb1c94fb36be4
#
_entry.id   c2d546b305b183afcb1eb1c94fb36be4
#
_cell.length_a   1.000
_cell.length_b   1.000
_cell.length_c   1.000
_cell.angle_alpha   90.00
_cell.angle_beta   90.00
_cell.angle_gamma   90.00
#
_symmetry.space_group_name_H-M   'P 1'
#
loop_
_entity.id
_entity.type
_entity.pdbx_description
1 polymer ?
#
loop_
_entity_poly.entity_id
_entity_poly.type
_entity_poly.pdbx_seq_one_letter_code
_entity_poly.pdbx_strand_id
1 'polypeptide(L)'
;MVKIKKGLDIPISGSPEDNISDFKKPRSVALLGSDYHGLKPSMLVSEGEEVKLGQPIFTDKKNPGIFFTSPGGGKVESINRGERRSLQSVVIELDQDEKEIVFPTEDISQLSPDAIKGVLVKSGLWTCFRTRPFSKIPKLNDSPNSMFINCMDTSPMSLEPENIILENKEFFDQGIEVIKSFIKCPIHICVKEESLLNLEEESLYIHEFSGPHPAGLVGTHMHFISPASTKRINWHIDYADIISIGYLFLKKKISTKKYISLSGPQVENPRIISTRVGACVEEITAGEVIHSNSRLISGSVINGREAIGPYSYLGKYHNQISIIEEPTSSDRELFDWGVPGFNRYSKLRIFISSLFKNKKFPIKARMYGPDRSILPIGVYEQVFPLNLLISLLLRQLAIGDTEELQALGILELDEEDLALCSFVCPSKYDFGYLLRERLNSIEIEG
;
A
#
# COMPACT_ATOMS: atom_id res chain seq x y z
N MET A 1 15.72 8.00 -17.27
CA MET A 1 14.26 8.13 -17.48
C MET A 1 13.71 6.85 -18.11
N VAL A 2 12.66 6.27 -17.53
CA VAL A 2 11.97 5.04 -18.01
C VAL A 2 10.52 5.40 -18.34
N LYS A 3 10.13 5.22 -19.60
CA LYS A 3 8.76 5.53 -20.07
C LYS A 3 7.92 4.27 -20.19
N ILE A 4 6.94 4.14 -19.32
CA ILE A 4 5.98 3.04 -19.32
C ILE A 4 4.90 3.31 -20.35
N LYS A 5 4.74 2.38 -21.30
CA LYS A 5 3.78 2.54 -22.42
C LYS A 5 2.48 1.73 -22.22
N LYS A 6 2.58 0.62 -21.48
CA LYS A 6 1.45 -0.26 -21.18
C LYS A 6 0.92 0.07 -19.79
N GLY A 7 -0.38 0.06 -19.63
CA GLY A 7 -1.03 0.40 -18.37
C GLY A 7 -2.44 0.92 -18.58
N LEU A 8 -3.03 1.45 -17.53
CA LEU A 8 -4.38 2.01 -17.59
C LEU A 8 -4.61 3.01 -16.45
N ASP A 9 -4.81 4.26 -16.82
CA ASP A 9 -5.40 5.24 -15.91
C ASP A 9 -6.91 5.04 -15.92
N ILE A 10 -7.43 4.50 -14.83
CA ILE A 10 -8.88 4.22 -14.72
C ILE A 10 -9.62 5.56 -14.63
N PRO A 11 -10.55 5.84 -15.55
CA PRO A 11 -11.27 7.12 -15.56
C PRO A 11 -12.39 7.16 -14.51
N ILE A 12 -12.03 7.01 -13.23
CA ILE A 12 -12.95 7.09 -12.11
C ILE A 12 -13.15 8.56 -11.67
N SER A 13 -14.38 8.91 -11.28
CA SER A 13 -14.70 10.22 -10.73
C SER A 13 -14.34 10.34 -9.25
N GLY A 14 -14.22 11.56 -8.73
CA GLY A 14 -13.90 11.80 -7.33
C GLY A 14 -12.40 11.79 -7.02
N SER A 15 -11.57 12.25 -7.95
CA SER A 15 -10.15 12.49 -7.68
C SER A 15 -10.00 13.63 -6.68
N PRO A 16 -9.00 13.57 -5.76
CA PRO A 16 -8.78 14.60 -4.77
C PRO A 16 -8.34 15.92 -5.44
N GLU A 17 -8.61 17.04 -4.79
CA GLU A 17 -7.94 18.30 -5.03
C GLU A 17 -6.57 18.28 -4.33
N ASP A 18 -5.56 18.94 -4.93
CA ASP A 18 -4.18 18.94 -4.43
C ASP A 18 -3.97 19.74 -3.13
N ASN A 19 -5.01 20.41 -2.63
CA ASN A 19 -4.95 21.15 -1.39
C ASN A 19 -5.05 20.24 -0.18
N ILE A 20 -4.04 20.32 0.70
CA ILE A 20 -4.06 19.63 1.99
C ILE A 20 -5.01 20.41 2.90
N SER A 21 -6.10 19.77 3.27
CA SER A 21 -7.08 20.30 4.19
C SER A 21 -6.98 19.66 5.57
N ASP A 22 -7.83 20.07 6.46
CA ASP A 22 -7.93 19.78 7.88
C ASP A 22 -7.39 18.44 8.39
N PHE A 23 -6.87 18.47 9.62
CA PHE A 23 -6.54 17.29 10.38
C PHE A 23 -7.81 16.64 10.94
N LYS A 24 -8.09 15.40 10.53
CA LYS A 24 -9.16 14.57 11.09
C LYS A 24 -8.60 13.67 12.19
N LYS A 25 -8.86 14.03 13.45
CA LYS A 25 -8.43 13.23 14.62
C LYS A 25 -9.43 12.08 14.84
N PRO A 26 -9.01 10.81 14.73
CA PRO A 26 -9.84 9.67 15.10
C PRO A 26 -9.91 9.54 16.63
N ARG A 27 -10.92 8.81 17.12
CA ARG A 27 -11.04 8.39 18.52
C ARG A 27 -10.27 7.10 18.78
N SER A 28 -10.16 6.27 17.75
CA SER A 28 -9.48 4.98 17.83
C SER A 28 -8.51 4.77 16.68
N VAL A 29 -7.48 3.99 16.95
CA VAL A 29 -6.49 3.55 15.98
C VAL A 29 -6.25 2.05 16.12
N ALA A 30 -5.76 1.39 15.07
CA ALA A 30 -5.43 -0.03 15.17
C ALA A 30 -4.15 -0.42 14.44
N LEU A 31 -3.57 -1.52 14.89
CA LEU A 31 -2.60 -2.33 14.16
C LEU A 31 -3.35 -3.50 13.51
N LEU A 32 -3.18 -3.69 12.21
CA LEU A 32 -3.86 -4.74 11.46
C LEU A 32 -2.91 -5.88 11.15
N GLY A 33 -3.32 -7.10 11.46
CA GLY A 33 -2.53 -8.29 11.20
C GLY A 33 -2.35 -8.57 9.70
N SER A 34 -3.32 -8.20 8.88
CA SER A 34 -3.31 -8.35 7.42
C SER A 34 -2.27 -7.48 6.72
N ASP A 35 -1.77 -6.43 7.34
CA ASP A 35 -0.74 -5.56 6.75
C ASP A 35 0.64 -6.26 6.71
N TYR A 36 0.80 -7.38 7.43
CA TYR A 36 2.09 -8.05 7.61
C TYR A 36 2.02 -9.51 7.15
N HIS A 37 2.52 -9.80 5.97
CA HIS A 37 2.47 -11.13 5.38
C HIS A 37 3.20 -12.18 6.22
N GLY A 38 2.50 -13.27 6.53
CA GLY A 38 3.05 -14.40 7.27
C GLY A 38 3.25 -14.17 8.77
N LEU A 39 2.76 -13.04 9.32
CA LEU A 39 2.85 -12.69 10.75
C LEU A 39 2.33 -13.82 11.65
N LYS A 40 3.12 -14.16 12.68
CA LYS A 40 2.72 -15.04 13.78
C LYS A 40 2.89 -14.29 15.11
N PRO A 41 1.89 -13.49 15.54
CA PRO A 41 2.07 -12.57 16.65
C PRO A 41 2.20 -13.24 17.99
N SER A 42 3.09 -12.69 18.84
CA SER A 42 3.17 -12.93 20.28
C SER A 42 2.81 -11.64 20.98
N MET A 43 1.61 -11.61 21.59
CA MET A 43 1.09 -10.41 22.26
C MET A 43 1.93 -10.08 23.48
N LEU A 44 2.19 -8.80 23.69
CA LEU A 44 2.87 -8.22 24.85
C LEU A 44 1.91 -7.45 25.75
N VAL A 45 0.65 -7.26 25.31
CA VAL A 45 -0.38 -6.51 25.99
C VAL A 45 -1.69 -7.33 26.02
N SER A 46 -2.60 -6.94 26.91
CA SER A 46 -3.94 -7.52 27.08
C SER A 46 -5.02 -6.45 26.85
N GLU A 47 -6.24 -6.89 26.57
CA GLU A 47 -7.40 -5.99 26.51
C GLU A 47 -7.59 -5.27 27.84
N GLY A 48 -7.91 -3.99 27.79
CA GLY A 48 -8.06 -3.12 28.95
C GLY A 48 -6.77 -2.50 29.48
N GLU A 49 -5.60 -2.87 28.96
CA GLU A 49 -4.29 -2.33 29.38
C GLU A 49 -4.07 -0.94 28.78
N GLU A 50 -3.52 -0.01 29.59
CA GLU A 50 -3.06 1.29 29.11
C GLU A 50 -1.73 1.15 28.36
N VAL A 51 -1.62 1.79 27.21
CA VAL A 51 -0.41 1.77 26.38
C VAL A 51 0.01 3.20 26.00
N LYS A 52 1.30 3.40 25.81
CA LYS A 52 1.87 4.65 25.30
C LYS A 52 2.06 4.60 23.81
N LEU A 53 2.01 5.74 23.13
CA LEU A 53 2.46 5.85 21.74
C LEU A 53 3.91 5.31 21.63
N GLY A 54 4.14 4.39 20.70
CA GLY A 54 5.44 3.75 20.50
C GLY A 54 5.72 2.55 21.43
N GLN A 55 4.82 2.19 22.34
CA GLN A 55 4.97 1.01 23.18
C GLN A 55 4.82 -0.27 22.35
N PRO A 56 5.68 -1.30 22.52
CA PRO A 56 5.52 -2.58 21.88
C PRO A 56 4.19 -3.26 22.25
N ILE A 57 3.41 -3.64 21.24
CA ILE A 57 2.10 -4.31 21.38
C ILE A 57 2.23 -5.81 21.15
N PHE A 58 3.01 -6.20 20.15
CA PHE A 58 3.33 -7.61 19.87
C PHE A 58 4.66 -7.74 19.13
N THR A 59 5.15 -8.97 19.07
CA THR A 59 6.32 -9.37 18.29
C THR A 59 5.94 -10.46 17.30
N ASP A 60 6.78 -10.74 16.32
CA ASP A 60 6.59 -11.85 15.39
C ASP A 60 7.45 -13.06 15.82
N LYS A 61 6.80 -14.23 16.04
CA LYS A 61 7.50 -15.49 16.37
C LYS A 61 8.39 -15.99 15.24
N LYS A 62 8.05 -15.66 13.98
CA LYS A 62 8.84 -16.06 12.81
C LYS A 62 10.01 -15.12 12.52
N ASN A 63 9.94 -13.88 13.02
CA ASN A 63 10.97 -12.87 12.88
C ASN A 63 11.31 -12.24 14.25
N PRO A 64 12.03 -12.99 15.11
CA PRO A 64 12.31 -12.57 16.49
C PRO A 64 13.06 -11.24 16.56
N GLY A 65 12.72 -10.42 17.54
CA GLY A 65 13.36 -9.13 17.78
C GLY A 65 12.69 -7.94 17.08
N ILE A 66 11.71 -8.18 16.21
CA ILE A 66 10.91 -7.12 15.59
C ILE A 66 9.73 -6.78 16.49
N PHE A 67 9.58 -5.47 16.79
CA PHE A 67 8.47 -4.94 17.56
C PHE A 67 7.45 -4.24 16.67
N PHE A 68 6.19 -4.47 16.97
CA PHE A 68 5.04 -3.75 16.40
C PHE A 68 4.50 -2.86 17.51
N THR A 69 4.64 -1.55 17.32
CA THR A 69 4.41 -0.56 18.37
C THR A 69 3.08 0.16 18.20
N SER A 70 2.53 0.61 19.31
CA SER A 70 1.28 1.35 19.34
C SER A 70 1.32 2.62 18.49
N PRO A 71 0.35 2.84 17.57
CA PRO A 71 0.22 4.07 16.80
C PRO A 71 -0.45 5.22 17.59
N GLY A 72 -0.79 5.00 18.86
CA GLY A 72 -1.37 5.99 19.75
C GLY A 72 -1.21 5.65 21.23
N GLY A 73 -1.35 6.66 22.08
CA GLY A 73 -1.44 6.48 23.53
C GLY A 73 -2.88 6.37 23.96
N GLY A 74 -3.20 5.38 24.82
CA GLY A 74 -4.55 5.15 25.28
C GLY A 74 -4.76 3.74 25.82
N LYS A 75 -5.94 3.19 25.65
CA LYS A 75 -6.34 1.89 26.20
C LYS A 75 -6.53 0.86 25.08
N VAL A 76 -6.00 -0.32 25.24
CA VAL A 76 -6.29 -1.46 24.36
C VAL A 76 -7.77 -1.85 24.52
N GLU A 77 -8.58 -1.48 23.53
CA GLU A 77 -10.04 -1.73 23.53
C GLU A 77 -10.34 -3.19 23.20
N SER A 78 -9.71 -3.71 22.14
CA SER A 78 -9.94 -5.09 21.69
C SER A 78 -8.76 -5.70 20.95
N ILE A 79 -8.62 -7.02 21.03
CA ILE A 79 -7.69 -7.84 20.27
C ILE A 79 -8.49 -8.82 19.41
N ASN A 80 -8.81 -8.42 18.20
CA ASN A 80 -9.66 -9.19 17.31
C ASN A 80 -8.89 -10.32 16.64
N ARG A 81 -9.47 -11.52 16.65
CA ARG A 81 -8.89 -12.72 16.07
C ARG A 81 -9.88 -13.40 15.13
N GLY A 82 -9.40 -13.80 13.97
CA GLY A 82 -10.14 -14.56 12.98
C GLY A 82 -9.93 -16.07 13.10
N GLU A 83 -10.16 -16.75 11.99
CA GLU A 83 -9.97 -18.20 11.89
C GLU A 83 -8.55 -18.61 12.28
N ARG A 84 -8.43 -19.79 12.89
CA ARG A 84 -7.15 -20.34 13.39
C ARG A 84 -6.39 -19.37 14.30
N ARG A 85 -7.12 -18.45 14.97
CA ARG A 85 -6.57 -17.42 15.87
C ARG A 85 -5.63 -16.43 15.17
N SER A 86 -5.77 -16.24 13.85
CA SER A 86 -5.06 -15.19 13.10
C SER A 86 -5.39 -13.81 13.67
N LEU A 87 -4.40 -12.93 13.81
CA LEU A 87 -4.63 -11.57 14.27
C LEU A 87 -5.35 -10.78 13.16
N GLN A 88 -6.50 -10.21 13.48
CA GLN A 88 -7.20 -9.27 12.61
C GLN A 88 -6.79 -7.84 12.93
N SER A 89 -7.03 -7.41 14.17
CA SER A 89 -6.63 -6.06 14.62
C SER A 89 -6.36 -6.03 16.13
N VAL A 90 -5.54 -5.06 16.54
CA VAL A 90 -5.42 -4.59 17.92
C VAL A 90 -5.87 -3.15 17.93
N VAL A 91 -7.02 -2.90 18.54
CA VAL A 91 -7.67 -1.58 18.59
C VAL A 91 -7.25 -0.85 19.86
N ILE A 92 -6.93 0.43 19.73
CA ILE A 92 -6.53 1.30 20.83
C ILE A 92 -7.45 2.51 20.80
N GLU A 93 -8.23 2.69 21.88
CA GLU A 93 -8.98 3.90 22.14
C GLU A 93 -8.01 4.98 22.64
N LEU A 94 -7.99 6.14 21.97
CA LEU A 94 -7.02 7.20 22.24
C LEU A 94 -7.40 8.03 23.44
N ASP A 95 -6.43 8.30 24.30
CA ASP A 95 -6.58 9.27 25.39
C ASP A 95 -6.61 10.71 24.84
N GLN A 96 -7.18 11.63 25.60
CA GLN A 96 -7.10 13.05 25.31
C GLN A 96 -5.65 13.56 25.47
N ASP A 97 -4.99 13.14 26.54
CA ASP A 97 -3.60 13.44 26.88
C ASP A 97 -2.73 12.19 26.69
N GLU A 98 -2.37 11.93 25.43
CA GLU A 98 -1.62 10.74 25.08
C GLU A 98 -0.21 10.74 25.67
N LYS A 99 0.12 9.68 26.40
CA LYS A 99 1.50 9.41 26.82
C LYS A 99 2.28 8.81 25.65
N GLU A 100 3.54 9.23 25.49
CA GLU A 100 4.42 8.74 24.41
C GLU A 100 5.75 8.23 24.95
N ILE A 101 6.41 7.37 24.18
CA ILE A 101 7.78 6.95 24.42
C ILE A 101 8.71 7.90 23.67
N VAL A 102 9.71 8.42 24.39
CA VAL A 102 10.82 9.19 23.80
C VAL A 102 11.92 8.21 23.45
N PHE A 103 12.42 8.29 22.21
CA PHE A 103 13.55 7.49 21.72
C PHE A 103 14.80 8.38 21.68
N PRO A 104 15.64 8.35 22.70
CA PRO A 104 16.84 9.19 22.69
C PRO A 104 17.75 8.76 21.55
N THR A 105 18.04 9.69 20.67
CA THR A 105 18.96 9.54 19.54
C THR A 105 20.05 10.59 19.67
N GLU A 106 21.27 10.20 19.38
CA GLU A 106 22.39 11.11 19.17
C GLU A 106 22.37 11.61 17.71
N ASP A 107 23.29 12.50 17.37
CA ASP A 107 23.48 12.89 15.97
C ASP A 107 23.82 11.64 15.13
N ILE A 108 23.22 11.51 13.95
CA ILE A 108 23.41 10.34 13.07
C ILE A 108 24.88 10.09 12.79
N SER A 109 25.68 11.15 12.63
CA SER A 109 27.12 11.06 12.38
C SER A 109 27.91 10.36 13.50
N GLN A 110 27.33 10.27 14.69
CA GLN A 110 27.94 9.64 15.87
C GLN A 110 27.39 8.23 16.14
N LEU A 111 26.33 7.83 15.44
CA LEU A 111 25.68 6.54 15.63
C LEU A 111 26.31 5.44 14.75
N SER A 112 26.54 4.29 15.34
CA SER A 112 26.88 3.10 14.54
C SER A 112 25.65 2.59 13.75
N PRO A 113 25.85 1.89 12.61
CA PRO A 113 24.76 1.26 11.86
C PRO A 113 23.85 0.37 12.73
N ASP A 114 24.43 -0.35 13.69
CA ASP A 114 23.67 -1.21 14.60
C ASP A 114 22.86 -0.40 15.63
N ALA A 115 23.37 0.75 16.08
CA ALA A 115 22.63 1.66 16.95
C ALA A 115 21.40 2.24 16.22
N ILE A 116 21.57 2.65 14.95
CA ILE A 116 20.48 3.14 14.09
C ILE A 116 19.42 2.04 13.91
N LYS A 117 19.82 0.81 13.54
CA LYS A 117 18.92 -0.34 13.45
C LYS A 117 18.18 -0.56 14.78
N GLY A 118 18.89 -0.49 15.90
CA GLY A 118 18.31 -0.65 17.23
C GLY A 118 17.20 0.37 17.53
N VAL A 119 17.37 1.64 17.13
CA VAL A 119 16.34 2.68 17.27
C VAL A 119 15.14 2.37 16.37
N LEU A 120 15.35 2.02 15.10
CA LEU A 120 14.28 1.68 14.16
C LEU A 120 13.47 0.47 14.63
N VAL A 121 14.13 -0.53 15.22
CA VAL A 121 13.47 -1.72 15.76
C VAL A 121 12.65 -1.37 17.00
N LYS A 122 13.21 -0.65 17.96
CA LYS A 122 12.54 -0.28 19.21
C LYS A 122 11.33 0.63 18.98
N SER A 123 11.42 1.53 17.98
CA SER A 123 10.33 2.42 17.61
C SER A 123 9.25 1.74 16.77
N GLY A 124 9.48 0.50 16.28
CA GLY A 124 8.60 -0.19 15.36
C GLY A 124 8.74 0.26 13.90
N LEU A 125 9.56 1.27 13.59
CA LEU A 125 9.73 1.76 12.21
C LEU A 125 10.53 0.80 11.33
N TRP A 126 11.16 -0.24 11.89
CA TRP A 126 11.71 -1.34 11.08
C TRP A 126 10.64 -2.03 10.23
N THR A 127 9.39 -2.01 10.65
CA THR A 127 8.25 -2.57 9.90
C THR A 127 7.89 -1.77 8.63
N CYS A 128 8.50 -0.62 8.41
CA CYS A 128 8.34 0.19 7.19
C CYS A 128 9.06 -0.45 5.98
N PHE A 129 10.09 -1.25 6.23
CA PHE A 129 10.80 -1.96 5.17
C PHE A 129 10.04 -3.22 4.75
N ARG A 130 9.94 -3.41 3.44
CA ARG A 130 9.40 -4.63 2.85
C ARG A 130 10.39 -5.21 1.86
N THR A 131 10.39 -6.55 1.74
CA THR A 131 11.27 -7.27 0.81
C THR A 131 10.55 -7.62 -0.48
N ARG A 132 11.27 -7.77 -1.56
CA ARG A 132 10.87 -8.54 -2.74
C ARG A 132 11.94 -9.62 -2.98
N PRO A 133 11.58 -10.88 -3.14
CA PRO A 133 10.23 -11.50 -3.14
C PRO A 133 9.50 -11.43 -1.79
N PHE A 134 8.23 -11.85 -1.81
CA PHE A 134 7.33 -12.17 -0.70
C PHE A 134 6.73 -10.99 0.09
N SER A 135 7.19 -9.75 -0.10
CA SER A 135 6.65 -8.55 0.56
C SER A 135 6.61 -8.63 2.09
N LYS A 136 7.67 -9.17 2.70
CA LYS A 136 7.79 -9.35 4.15
C LYS A 136 8.67 -8.30 4.78
N ILE A 137 8.54 -8.14 6.09
CA ILE A 137 9.48 -7.36 6.89
C ILE A 137 10.83 -8.10 6.90
N PRO A 138 11.95 -7.46 6.54
CA PRO A 138 13.27 -8.09 6.53
C PRO A 138 13.70 -8.51 7.95
N LYS A 139 14.46 -9.62 8.04
CA LYS A 139 15.09 -10.01 9.30
C LYS A 139 16.21 -9.03 9.66
N LEU A 140 16.51 -8.91 10.95
CA LEU A 140 17.51 -7.93 11.43
C LEU A 140 18.92 -8.15 10.86
N ASN A 141 19.25 -9.40 10.54
CA ASN A 141 20.55 -9.77 9.97
C ASN A 141 20.59 -9.83 8.45
N ASP A 142 19.44 -9.62 7.80
CA ASP A 142 19.37 -9.60 6.34
C ASP A 142 19.96 -8.30 5.79
N SER A 143 20.50 -8.38 4.58
CA SER A 143 20.99 -7.23 3.82
C SER A 143 20.42 -7.29 2.42
N PRO A 144 19.90 -6.16 1.88
CA PRO A 144 19.36 -6.13 0.53
C PRO A 144 20.45 -6.10 -0.52
N ASN A 145 20.11 -6.59 -1.73
CA ASN A 145 20.93 -6.38 -2.92
C ASN A 145 20.77 -4.96 -3.47
N SER A 146 19.57 -4.40 -3.34
CA SER A 146 19.24 -3.01 -3.68
C SER A 146 18.14 -2.50 -2.76
N MET A 147 18.17 -1.21 -2.45
CA MET A 147 17.15 -0.50 -1.69
C MET A 147 16.38 0.44 -2.61
N PHE A 148 15.05 0.36 -2.60
CA PHE A 148 14.18 1.21 -3.39
C PHE A 148 13.36 2.15 -2.50
N ILE A 149 13.41 3.44 -2.79
CA ILE A 149 12.60 4.47 -2.16
C ILE A 149 11.59 4.95 -3.20
N ASN A 150 10.31 4.68 -2.96
CA ASN A 150 9.25 5.07 -3.88
C ASN A 150 8.73 6.47 -3.53
N CYS A 151 8.93 7.43 -4.44
CA CYS A 151 8.51 8.83 -4.29
C CYS A 151 7.44 9.22 -5.32
N MET A 152 6.73 8.25 -5.90
CA MET A 152 5.62 8.51 -6.81
C MET A 152 4.48 7.50 -6.59
N ASP A 153 3.27 7.86 -7.02
CA ASP A 153 2.11 6.99 -7.05
C ASP A 153 1.26 7.31 -8.28
N THR A 154 0.86 6.28 -9.01
CA THR A 154 -0.03 6.38 -10.17
C THR A 154 -1.34 5.63 -9.95
N SER A 155 -1.63 5.22 -8.73
CA SER A 155 -2.90 4.55 -8.39
C SER A 155 -4.09 5.46 -8.68
N PRO A 156 -5.23 4.90 -9.08
CA PRO A 156 -6.41 5.72 -9.33
C PRO A 156 -6.78 6.59 -8.12
N MET A 157 -6.91 7.90 -8.33
CA MET A 157 -7.27 8.89 -7.31
C MET A 157 -6.25 9.02 -6.15
N SER A 158 -5.00 8.61 -6.34
CA SER A 158 -3.93 8.82 -5.35
C SER A 158 -3.63 10.32 -5.17
N LEU A 159 -3.01 10.66 -4.06
CA LEU A 159 -2.38 11.97 -3.86
C LEU A 159 -1.04 12.04 -4.63
N GLU A 160 -0.53 13.25 -4.86
CA GLU A 160 0.79 13.45 -5.44
C GLU A 160 1.86 13.43 -4.32
N PRO A 161 2.73 12.40 -4.26
CA PRO A 161 3.73 12.26 -3.21
C PRO A 161 4.70 13.43 -3.11
N GLU A 162 5.07 14.02 -4.24
CA GLU A 162 6.03 15.13 -4.31
C GLU A 162 5.60 16.33 -3.45
N ASN A 163 4.31 16.68 -3.45
CA ASN A 163 3.78 17.78 -2.65
C ASN A 163 3.99 17.52 -1.14
N ILE A 164 3.77 16.28 -0.71
CA ILE A 164 3.95 15.87 0.69
C ILE A 164 5.42 15.87 1.08
N ILE A 165 6.30 15.41 0.18
CA ILE A 165 7.76 15.41 0.40
C ILE A 165 8.27 16.85 0.55
N LEU A 166 7.85 17.76 -0.34
CA LEU A 166 8.26 19.17 -0.30
C LEU A 166 7.80 19.87 0.98
N GLU A 167 6.57 19.60 1.44
CA GLU A 167 6.06 20.13 2.72
C GLU A 167 6.85 19.59 3.93
N ASN A 168 7.39 18.39 3.85
CA ASN A 168 8.12 17.72 4.93
C ASN A 168 9.60 17.48 4.59
N LYS A 169 10.20 18.36 3.76
CA LYS A 169 11.53 18.17 3.18
C LYS A 169 12.61 17.93 4.23
N GLU A 170 12.62 18.68 5.34
CA GLU A 170 13.58 18.50 6.44
C GLU A 170 13.57 17.06 6.97
N PHE A 171 12.38 16.49 7.16
CA PHE A 171 12.25 15.12 7.67
C PHE A 171 12.58 14.10 6.59
N PHE A 172 12.22 14.36 5.35
CA PHE A 172 12.55 13.47 4.24
C PHE A 172 14.06 13.38 4.04
N ASP A 173 14.77 14.51 3.95
CA ASP A 173 16.23 14.57 3.77
C ASP A 173 16.92 13.83 4.94
N GLN A 174 16.49 14.08 6.19
CA GLN A 174 17.01 13.39 7.36
C GLN A 174 16.77 11.87 7.29
N GLY A 175 15.59 11.45 6.80
CA GLY A 175 15.26 10.03 6.60
C GLY A 175 16.19 9.36 5.58
N ILE A 176 16.51 10.03 4.49
CA ILE A 176 17.50 9.56 3.50
C ILE A 176 18.87 9.38 4.15
N GLU A 177 19.34 10.35 4.97
CA GLU A 177 20.60 10.22 5.68
C GLU A 177 20.62 9.03 6.64
N VAL A 178 19.52 8.77 7.35
CA VAL A 178 19.38 7.58 8.19
C VAL A 178 19.55 6.31 7.36
N ILE A 179 18.85 6.21 6.21
CA ILE A 179 18.94 5.03 5.34
C ILE A 179 20.37 4.82 4.84
N LYS A 180 21.05 5.85 4.36
CA LYS A 180 22.44 5.81 3.88
C LYS A 180 23.41 5.32 4.97
N SER A 181 23.16 5.68 6.22
CA SER A 181 24.06 5.36 7.33
C SER A 181 24.13 3.86 7.66
N PHE A 182 23.12 3.05 7.33
CA PHE A 182 23.14 1.62 7.64
C PHE A 182 22.93 0.69 6.44
N ILE A 183 22.42 1.20 5.32
CA ILE A 183 22.28 0.45 4.05
C ILE A 183 23.57 0.60 3.25
N LYS A 184 24.17 -0.53 2.85
CA LYS A 184 25.47 -0.58 2.11
C LYS A 184 25.32 -1.01 0.66
N CYS A 185 24.11 -1.19 0.17
CA CYS A 185 23.83 -1.52 -1.22
C CYS A 185 23.42 -0.27 -2.01
N PRO A 186 23.30 -0.36 -3.36
CA PRO A 186 22.73 0.71 -4.17
C PRO A 186 21.35 1.15 -3.69
N ILE A 187 21.15 2.46 -3.52
CA ILE A 187 19.88 3.06 -3.13
C ILE A 187 19.29 3.75 -4.35
N HIS A 188 18.13 3.26 -4.79
CA HIS A 188 17.39 3.75 -5.94
C HIS A 188 16.20 4.58 -5.47
N ILE A 189 16.14 5.86 -5.86
CA ILE A 189 15.00 6.74 -5.60
C ILE A 189 14.22 6.88 -6.89
N CYS A 190 12.95 6.48 -6.87
CA CYS A 190 12.08 6.50 -8.03
C CYS A 190 11.11 7.67 -7.92
N VAL A 191 11.19 8.59 -8.88
CA VAL A 191 10.43 9.83 -8.93
C VAL A 191 9.67 9.94 -10.25
N LYS A 192 8.70 10.84 -10.31
CA LYS A 192 7.98 11.19 -11.51
C LYS A 192 8.88 11.99 -12.46
N GLU A 193 8.63 11.91 -13.76
CA GLU A 193 9.26 12.74 -14.79
C GLU A 193 9.14 14.23 -14.44
N GLU A 194 10.21 14.99 -14.61
CA GLU A 194 10.30 16.42 -14.25
C GLU A 194 10.05 16.71 -12.75
N SER A 195 10.47 15.82 -11.88
CA SER A 195 10.32 16.02 -10.43
C SER A 195 11.12 17.22 -9.94
N LEU A 196 10.51 17.97 -8.99
CA LEU A 196 11.12 19.13 -8.32
C LEU A 196 12.02 18.72 -7.14
N LEU A 197 12.13 17.43 -6.85
CA LEU A 197 12.95 16.91 -5.76
C LEU A 197 14.44 17.03 -6.14
N ASN A 198 15.13 18.00 -5.56
CA ASN A 198 16.57 18.14 -5.67
C ASN A 198 17.27 17.14 -4.74
N LEU A 199 17.68 16.01 -5.30
CA LEU A 199 18.29 14.87 -4.58
C LEU A 199 19.67 14.53 -5.17
N GLU A 200 20.43 15.53 -5.61
CA GLU A 200 21.74 15.33 -6.21
C GLU A 200 22.78 14.93 -5.15
N GLU A 201 23.03 13.63 -5.06
CA GLU A 201 24.11 13.05 -4.26
C GLU A 201 24.78 11.87 -4.97
N GLU A 202 26.12 11.81 -4.93
CA GLU A 202 26.92 10.76 -5.59
C GLU A 202 26.57 9.32 -5.14
N SER A 203 25.95 9.14 -3.97
CA SER A 203 25.60 7.83 -3.40
C SER A 203 24.19 7.33 -3.74
N LEU A 204 23.36 8.16 -4.40
CA LEU A 204 21.98 7.88 -4.71
C LEU A 204 21.75 7.75 -6.22
N TYR A 205 20.97 6.74 -6.62
CA TYR A 205 20.57 6.56 -8.02
C TYR A 205 19.13 7.05 -8.20
N ILE A 206 18.98 8.21 -8.82
CA ILE A 206 17.67 8.79 -9.10
C ILE A 206 17.16 8.25 -10.43
N HIS A 207 15.92 7.75 -10.45
CA HIS A 207 15.27 7.22 -11.64
C HIS A 207 13.93 7.90 -11.85
N GLU A 208 13.79 8.52 -13.01
CA GLU A 208 12.54 9.12 -13.44
C GLU A 208 11.68 8.10 -14.18
N PHE A 209 10.42 8.02 -13.80
CA PHE A 209 9.41 7.19 -14.45
C PHE A 209 8.24 8.05 -14.94
N SER A 210 7.69 7.66 -16.09
CA SER A 210 6.48 8.29 -16.65
C SER A 210 5.60 7.28 -17.34
N GLY A 211 4.32 7.62 -17.46
CA GLY A 211 3.31 6.78 -18.12
C GLY A 211 2.11 6.47 -17.24
N PRO A 212 1.16 5.68 -17.74
CA PRO A 212 -0.05 5.31 -17.00
C PRO A 212 0.27 4.36 -15.84
N HIS A 213 -0.67 4.23 -14.90
CA HIS A 213 -0.60 3.19 -13.90
C HIS A 213 -0.38 1.81 -14.58
N PRO A 214 0.59 0.98 -14.14
CA PRO A 214 1.29 0.96 -12.84
C PRO A 214 2.70 1.61 -12.86
N ALA A 215 2.93 2.68 -13.61
CA ALA A 215 4.25 3.33 -13.68
C ALA A 215 4.81 3.74 -12.30
N GLY A 216 3.94 4.02 -11.32
CA GLY A 216 4.31 4.43 -9.97
C GLY A 216 4.42 3.29 -8.95
N LEU A 217 4.26 2.04 -9.35
CA LEU A 217 4.44 0.91 -8.44
C LEU A 217 5.90 0.52 -8.30
N VAL A 218 6.31 0.21 -7.07
CA VAL A 218 7.68 -0.22 -6.79
C VAL A 218 8.06 -1.52 -7.50
N GLY A 219 7.10 -2.44 -7.75
CA GLY A 219 7.31 -3.64 -8.55
C GLY A 219 7.72 -3.31 -9.98
N THR A 220 7.09 -2.30 -10.60
CA THR A 220 7.48 -1.78 -11.91
C THR A 220 8.90 -1.21 -11.88
N HIS A 221 9.24 -0.41 -10.87
CA HIS A 221 10.57 0.16 -10.73
C HIS A 221 11.65 -0.92 -10.58
N MET A 222 11.41 -1.91 -9.72
CA MET A 222 12.34 -3.01 -9.51
C MET A 222 12.56 -3.82 -10.78
N HIS A 223 11.50 -4.13 -11.52
CA HIS A 223 11.59 -4.89 -12.76
C HIS A 223 12.57 -4.25 -13.77
N PHE A 224 12.48 -2.93 -13.94
CA PHE A 224 13.32 -2.22 -14.92
C PHE A 224 14.72 -1.89 -14.44
N ILE A 225 14.97 -1.89 -13.12
CA ILE A 225 16.26 -1.50 -12.54
C ILE A 225 17.02 -2.73 -12.01
N SER A 226 16.39 -3.50 -11.14
CA SER A 226 16.99 -4.66 -10.45
C SER A 226 15.91 -5.69 -10.11
N PRO A 227 15.52 -6.56 -11.05
CA PRO A 227 14.47 -7.55 -10.84
C PRO A 227 14.78 -8.47 -9.65
N ALA A 228 13.78 -8.73 -8.81
CA ALA A 228 13.90 -9.61 -7.65
C ALA A 228 13.94 -11.09 -8.05
N SER A 229 14.61 -11.92 -7.25
CA SER A 229 14.66 -13.36 -7.42
C SER A 229 15.04 -14.03 -6.10
N THR A 230 15.08 -15.35 -6.04
CA THR A 230 15.57 -16.09 -4.85
C THR A 230 16.99 -15.69 -4.43
N LYS A 231 17.84 -15.26 -5.37
CA LYS A 231 19.23 -14.83 -5.14
C LYS A 231 19.39 -13.32 -5.02
N ARG A 232 18.38 -12.55 -5.38
CA ARG A 232 18.42 -11.09 -5.38
C ARG A 232 17.23 -10.57 -4.59
N ILE A 233 17.47 -10.31 -3.32
CA ILE A 233 16.47 -9.79 -2.40
C ILE A 233 16.60 -8.27 -2.38
N ASN A 234 15.56 -7.57 -2.82
CA ASN A 234 15.49 -6.12 -2.76
C ASN A 234 14.60 -5.69 -1.61
N TRP A 235 14.94 -4.55 -1.00
CA TRP A 235 14.07 -3.92 -0.02
C TRP A 235 13.45 -2.67 -0.62
N HIS A 236 12.29 -2.31 -0.11
CA HIS A 236 11.66 -1.05 -0.49
C HIS A 236 10.97 -0.39 0.69
N ILE A 237 10.79 0.92 0.54
CA ILE A 237 10.11 1.79 1.49
C ILE A 237 9.40 2.91 0.74
N ASP A 238 8.29 3.40 1.29
CA ASP A 238 7.54 4.53 0.74
C ASP A 238 8.10 5.86 1.28
N TYR A 239 7.92 6.95 0.54
CA TYR A 239 8.28 8.32 0.93
C TYR A 239 7.73 8.72 2.30
N ALA A 240 6.47 8.34 2.61
CA ALA A 240 5.82 8.66 3.88
C ALA A 240 6.54 8.01 5.08
N ASP A 241 7.05 6.80 4.90
CA ASP A 241 7.81 6.10 5.91
C ASP A 241 9.23 6.68 6.05
N ILE A 242 9.84 7.18 4.98
CA ILE A 242 11.11 7.95 5.02
C ILE A 242 10.93 9.22 5.86
N ILE A 243 9.85 9.98 5.63
CA ILE A 243 9.51 11.17 6.44
C ILE A 243 9.35 10.79 7.91
N SER A 244 8.68 9.67 8.20
CA SER A 244 8.47 9.19 9.58
C SER A 244 9.79 8.79 10.28
N ILE A 245 10.70 8.17 9.54
CA ILE A 245 12.06 7.86 10.03
C ILE A 245 12.83 9.14 10.33
N GLY A 246 12.86 10.10 9.40
CA GLY A 246 13.54 11.36 9.64
C GLY A 246 12.96 12.15 10.81
N TYR A 247 11.63 12.17 10.94
CA TYR A 247 10.97 12.77 12.10
C TYR A 247 11.43 12.15 13.43
N LEU A 248 11.50 10.79 13.49
CA LEU A 248 11.97 10.07 14.67
C LEU A 248 13.38 10.54 15.10
N PHE A 249 14.32 10.63 14.15
CA PHE A 249 15.71 10.99 14.47
C PHE A 249 15.87 12.48 14.84
N LEU A 250 15.08 13.39 14.27
CA LEU A 250 15.10 14.82 14.58
C LEU A 250 14.32 15.16 15.85
N LYS A 251 13.13 14.59 16.02
CA LYS A 251 12.23 14.94 17.13
C LYS A 251 12.28 13.94 18.29
N LYS A 252 12.98 12.81 18.14
CA LYS A 252 13.12 11.74 19.16
C LYS A 252 11.79 11.08 19.55
N LYS A 253 10.79 11.19 18.70
CA LYS A 253 9.41 10.74 18.88
C LYS A 253 8.88 10.14 17.59
N ILE A 254 7.90 9.23 17.68
CA ILE A 254 7.22 8.67 16.51
C ILE A 254 6.26 9.70 15.96
N SER A 255 6.30 9.93 14.64
CA SER A 255 5.26 10.67 13.94
C SER A 255 3.99 9.84 13.85
N THR A 256 2.87 10.40 14.27
CA THR A 256 1.55 9.79 14.09
C THR A 256 0.84 10.33 12.85
N LYS A 257 1.33 11.43 12.27
CA LYS A 257 0.69 12.12 11.14
C LYS A 257 0.82 11.29 9.87
N LYS A 258 -0.28 11.12 9.17
CA LYS A 258 -0.36 10.48 7.87
C LYS A 258 -1.21 11.31 6.92
N TYR A 259 -0.71 11.55 5.73
CA TYR A 259 -1.46 12.21 4.66
C TYR A 259 -2.11 11.16 3.79
N ILE A 260 -3.38 11.35 3.48
CA ILE A 260 -4.15 10.43 2.65
C ILE A 260 -5.04 11.17 1.66
N SER A 261 -5.26 10.56 0.51
CA SER A 261 -6.32 10.94 -0.41
C SER A 261 -7.66 10.41 0.12
N LEU A 262 -8.60 11.29 0.42
CA LEU A 262 -10.00 10.94 0.62
C LEU A 262 -10.72 11.14 -0.71
N SER A 263 -11.08 10.07 -1.39
CA SER A 263 -11.42 10.11 -2.80
C SER A 263 -12.48 9.06 -3.17
N GLY A 264 -13.06 9.23 -4.34
CA GLY A 264 -14.06 8.32 -4.89
C GLY A 264 -15.38 8.98 -5.23
N PRO A 265 -16.19 8.34 -6.10
CA PRO A 265 -17.45 8.88 -6.59
C PRO A 265 -18.52 9.08 -5.50
N GLN A 266 -18.30 8.51 -4.30
CA GLN A 266 -19.21 8.62 -3.16
C GLN A 266 -18.67 9.55 -2.06
N VAL A 267 -17.59 10.29 -2.31
CA VAL A 267 -17.07 11.33 -1.42
C VAL A 267 -17.68 12.66 -1.80
N GLU A 268 -18.22 13.39 -0.82
CA GLU A 268 -18.86 14.70 -1.04
C GLU A 268 -17.82 15.74 -1.49
N ASN A 269 -16.68 15.79 -0.79
CA ASN A 269 -15.58 16.70 -1.08
C ASN A 269 -14.24 15.95 -1.19
N PRO A 270 -13.89 15.38 -2.38
CA PRO A 270 -12.63 14.67 -2.57
C PRO A 270 -11.42 15.61 -2.39
N ARG A 271 -10.52 15.27 -1.48
CA ARG A 271 -9.36 16.10 -1.12
C ARG A 271 -8.27 15.31 -0.42
N ILE A 272 -7.11 15.92 -0.24
CA ILE A 272 -6.06 15.41 0.62
C ILE A 272 -6.34 15.84 2.06
N ILE A 273 -6.35 14.90 2.98
CA ILE A 273 -6.50 15.16 4.42
C ILE A 273 -5.29 14.63 5.18
N SER A 274 -5.00 15.23 6.32
CA SER A 274 -4.08 14.64 7.28
C SER A 274 -4.86 13.91 8.38
N THR A 275 -4.36 12.76 8.80
CA THR A 275 -4.93 11.95 9.86
C THR A 275 -3.83 11.21 10.62
N ARG A 276 -4.15 10.09 11.26
CA ARG A 276 -3.19 9.27 12.01
C ARG A 276 -2.94 7.92 11.35
N VAL A 277 -1.76 7.36 11.60
CA VAL A 277 -1.48 5.96 11.26
C VAL A 277 -2.48 5.05 11.97
N GLY A 278 -3.07 4.12 11.24
CA GLY A 278 -4.04 3.16 11.78
C GLY A 278 -5.40 3.76 12.18
N ALA A 279 -5.74 4.96 11.73
CA ALA A 279 -6.98 5.65 12.08
C ALA A 279 -8.24 4.87 11.67
N CYS A 280 -9.31 4.97 12.45
CA CYS A 280 -10.61 4.39 12.11
C CYS A 280 -11.20 5.08 10.87
N VAL A 281 -11.42 4.31 9.81
CA VAL A 281 -11.91 4.81 8.51
C VAL A 281 -13.33 5.37 8.65
N GLU A 282 -14.20 4.70 9.38
CA GLU A 282 -15.58 5.13 9.60
C GLU A 282 -15.64 6.50 10.30
N GLU A 283 -14.78 6.72 11.30
CA GLU A 283 -14.72 8.01 12.02
C GLU A 283 -14.21 9.14 11.12
N ILE A 284 -13.22 8.85 10.27
CA ILE A 284 -12.68 9.86 9.34
C ILE A 284 -13.68 10.23 8.26
N THR A 285 -14.44 9.24 7.77
CA THR A 285 -15.39 9.42 6.66
C THR A 285 -16.78 9.85 7.13
N ALA A 286 -17.01 9.99 8.45
CA ALA A 286 -18.28 10.44 9.00
C ALA A 286 -18.67 11.82 8.45
N GLY A 287 -19.84 11.90 7.82
CA GLY A 287 -20.34 13.13 7.17
C GLY A 287 -19.70 13.45 5.82
N GLU A 288 -18.87 12.56 5.26
CA GLU A 288 -18.21 12.73 3.96
C GLU A 288 -18.82 11.85 2.85
N VAL A 289 -19.71 10.94 3.22
CA VAL A 289 -20.27 9.93 2.32
C VAL A 289 -21.61 10.40 1.77
N ILE A 290 -21.74 10.42 0.43
CA ILE A 290 -22.96 10.88 -0.26
C ILE A 290 -24.15 9.94 0.01
N HIS A 291 -23.93 8.63 -0.12
CA HIS A 291 -24.97 7.62 0.07
C HIS A 291 -24.58 6.60 1.13
N SER A 292 -25.54 6.23 1.98
CA SER A 292 -25.33 5.23 3.04
C SER A 292 -24.95 3.83 2.51
N ASN A 293 -25.31 3.51 1.27
CA ASN A 293 -24.94 2.26 0.61
C ASN A 293 -23.61 2.40 -0.13
N SER A 294 -22.57 2.69 0.60
CA SER A 294 -21.23 2.87 0.05
C SER A 294 -20.23 1.91 0.69
N ARG A 295 -19.28 1.44 -0.12
CA ARG A 295 -18.15 0.66 0.34
C ARG A 295 -17.00 1.59 0.69
N LEU A 296 -16.56 1.52 1.94
CA LEU A 296 -15.36 2.19 2.42
C LEU A 296 -14.16 1.26 2.17
N ILE A 297 -13.12 1.79 1.53
CA ILE A 297 -11.92 1.04 1.17
C ILE A 297 -10.71 1.76 1.76
N SER A 298 -9.95 1.05 2.58
CA SER A 298 -8.60 1.47 2.96
C SER A 298 -7.64 1.12 1.82
N GLY A 299 -7.05 2.11 1.19
CA GLY A 299 -6.21 1.96 -0.01
C GLY A 299 -6.93 2.31 -1.31
N SER A 300 -6.31 1.97 -2.44
CA SER A 300 -6.84 2.22 -3.78
C SER A 300 -8.04 1.33 -4.10
N VAL A 301 -8.90 1.78 -5.00
CA VAL A 301 -10.08 1.04 -5.48
C VAL A 301 -9.74 -0.30 -6.15
N ILE A 302 -8.50 -0.52 -6.55
CA ILE A 302 -8.09 -1.74 -7.29
C ILE A 302 -7.30 -2.75 -6.46
N ASN A 303 -6.66 -2.31 -5.37
CA ASN A 303 -5.85 -3.18 -4.50
C ASN A 303 -6.03 -2.91 -3.00
N GLY A 304 -6.94 -2.01 -2.64
CA GLY A 304 -7.28 -1.72 -1.25
C GLY A 304 -8.11 -2.81 -0.61
N ARG A 305 -8.30 -2.67 0.70
CA ARG A 305 -9.10 -3.58 1.53
C ARG A 305 -10.38 -2.90 1.98
N GLU A 306 -11.50 -3.60 1.92
CA GLU A 306 -12.75 -3.14 2.50
C GLU A 306 -12.58 -2.86 4.01
N ALA A 307 -12.98 -1.66 4.43
CA ALA A 307 -12.89 -1.21 5.81
C ALA A 307 -14.19 -1.56 6.54
N ILE A 308 -14.27 -2.78 7.08
CA ILE A 308 -15.45 -3.30 7.79
C ILE A 308 -15.06 -4.10 9.04
N GLY A 309 -15.82 -3.94 10.11
CA GLY A 309 -15.64 -4.66 11.38
C GLY A 309 -14.22 -4.53 11.94
N PRO A 310 -13.51 -5.64 12.25
CA PRO A 310 -12.13 -5.60 12.75
C PRO A 310 -11.13 -4.94 11.79
N TYR A 311 -11.49 -4.78 10.53
CA TYR A 311 -10.67 -4.17 9.48
C TYR A 311 -11.07 -2.72 9.15
N SER A 312 -11.93 -2.07 9.95
CA SER A 312 -12.38 -0.68 9.76
C SER A 312 -11.29 0.37 9.96
N TYR A 313 -10.03 0.01 9.83
CA TYR A 313 -8.89 0.88 10.10
C TYR A 313 -8.00 1.04 8.88
N LEU A 314 -7.35 2.21 8.80
CA LEU A 314 -6.40 2.53 7.74
C LEU A 314 -5.19 1.60 7.80
N GLY A 315 -4.91 0.91 6.70
CA GLY A 315 -3.74 0.04 6.58
C GLY A 315 -2.43 0.80 6.71
N LYS A 316 -1.41 0.13 7.26
CA LYS A 316 -0.07 0.71 7.49
C LYS A 316 0.50 1.33 6.21
N TYR A 317 0.38 0.64 5.08
CA TYR A 317 0.97 1.03 3.81
C TYR A 317 -0.02 1.74 2.86
N HIS A 318 -1.23 2.05 3.32
CA HIS A 318 -2.24 2.72 2.53
C HIS A 318 -2.17 4.24 2.71
N ASN A 319 -2.06 4.98 1.59
CA ASN A 319 -2.04 6.45 1.56
C ASN A 319 -3.35 7.02 0.97
N GLN A 320 -4.43 6.24 0.99
CA GLN A 320 -5.71 6.58 0.38
C GLN A 320 -6.86 5.92 1.14
N ILE A 321 -8.00 6.60 1.19
CA ILE A 321 -9.32 6.04 1.47
C ILE A 321 -10.18 6.27 0.23
N SER A 322 -10.71 5.20 -0.34
CA SER A 322 -11.56 5.25 -1.52
C SER A 322 -12.99 4.87 -1.16
N ILE A 323 -13.97 5.65 -1.66
CA ILE A 323 -15.38 5.38 -1.38
C ILE A 323 -16.13 5.23 -2.70
N ILE A 324 -16.72 4.04 -2.89
CA ILE A 324 -17.50 3.70 -4.09
C ILE A 324 -18.88 3.20 -3.70
N GLU A 325 -19.82 3.28 -4.62
CA GLU A 325 -21.17 2.79 -4.39
C GLU A 325 -21.23 1.26 -4.40
N GLU A 326 -21.90 0.68 -3.42
CA GLU A 326 -22.20 -0.75 -3.35
C GLU A 326 -23.39 -1.07 -4.26
N PRO A 327 -23.34 -2.15 -5.07
CA PRO A 327 -24.45 -2.52 -5.93
C PRO A 327 -25.65 -2.96 -5.10
N THR A 328 -26.83 -2.50 -5.50
CA THR A 328 -28.10 -2.92 -4.91
C THR A 328 -28.70 -4.09 -5.71
N SER A 329 -29.67 -4.78 -5.12
CA SER A 329 -30.43 -5.83 -5.84
C SER A 329 -31.16 -5.31 -7.08
N SER A 330 -31.59 -4.04 -7.07
CA SER A 330 -32.22 -3.33 -8.19
C SER A 330 -31.27 -3.03 -9.35
N ASP A 331 -29.97 -3.04 -9.11
CA ASP A 331 -28.97 -2.87 -10.19
C ASP A 331 -28.86 -4.08 -11.12
N ARG A 332 -29.48 -5.22 -10.79
CA ARG A 332 -29.57 -6.41 -11.63
C ARG A 332 -30.79 -6.34 -12.56
N GLU A 333 -30.69 -5.56 -13.63
CA GLU A 333 -31.72 -5.56 -14.67
C GLU A 333 -31.56 -6.77 -15.60
N LEU A 334 -32.69 -7.31 -16.05
CA LEU A 334 -32.75 -8.51 -16.89
C LEU A 334 -31.98 -8.37 -18.22
N PHE A 335 -31.79 -7.12 -18.70
CA PHE A 335 -31.08 -6.76 -19.92
C PHE A 335 -29.86 -5.89 -19.69
N ASP A 336 -29.25 -5.99 -18.52
CA ASP A 336 -28.11 -5.15 -18.11
C ASP A 336 -26.92 -5.18 -19.09
N TRP A 337 -26.74 -6.25 -19.83
CA TRP A 337 -25.73 -6.40 -20.88
C TRP A 337 -26.08 -5.66 -22.18
N GLY A 338 -27.35 -5.35 -22.43
CA GLY A 338 -27.86 -4.71 -23.64
C GLY A 338 -28.06 -3.20 -23.56
N VAL A 339 -27.72 -2.56 -22.38
CA VAL A 339 -27.92 -1.12 -22.26
C VAL A 339 -26.81 -0.33 -22.98
N PRO A 340 -27.12 0.88 -23.49
CA PRO A 340 -26.15 1.76 -24.17
C PRO A 340 -24.92 2.11 -23.35
N GLY A 341 -25.01 2.05 -22.02
CA GLY A 341 -23.89 2.19 -21.09
C GLY A 341 -23.26 3.57 -21.06
N PHE A 342 -24.06 4.66 -21.12
CA PHE A 342 -23.54 6.04 -21.07
C PHE A 342 -22.65 6.32 -19.85
N ASN A 343 -22.96 5.72 -18.69
CA ASN A 343 -22.21 5.87 -17.44
C ASN A 343 -21.42 4.62 -17.06
N ARG A 344 -21.12 3.75 -18.02
CA ARG A 344 -20.33 2.52 -17.81
C ARG A 344 -19.00 2.62 -18.51
N TYR A 345 -17.97 2.12 -17.87
CA TYR A 345 -16.63 2.01 -18.42
C TYR A 345 -16.32 0.57 -18.83
N SER A 346 -15.66 0.41 -19.96
CA SER A 346 -15.06 -0.84 -20.38
C SER A 346 -13.77 -0.59 -21.15
N LYS A 347 -12.69 -1.29 -20.78
CA LYS A 347 -11.42 -1.25 -21.51
C LYS A 347 -11.59 -1.71 -22.98
N LEU A 348 -12.50 -2.64 -23.23
CA LEU A 348 -12.82 -3.17 -24.57
C LEU A 348 -13.73 -2.24 -25.40
N ARG A 349 -14.09 -1.06 -24.86
CA ARG A 349 -14.90 -0.04 -25.56
C ARG A 349 -16.26 -0.54 -26.07
N ILE A 350 -16.91 -1.43 -25.32
CA ILE A 350 -18.19 -2.04 -25.71
C ILE A 350 -19.41 -1.12 -25.50
N PHE A 351 -19.23 0.00 -24.77
CA PHE A 351 -20.30 0.96 -24.46
C PHE A 351 -20.17 2.25 -25.27
N ILE A 352 -21.29 2.94 -25.51
CA ILE A 352 -21.34 4.26 -26.18
C ILE A 352 -20.49 5.28 -25.43
N SER A 353 -20.37 5.15 -24.12
CA SER A 353 -19.50 5.99 -23.29
C SER A 353 -18.06 6.09 -23.79
N SER A 354 -17.57 5.09 -24.53
CA SER A 354 -16.23 5.09 -25.14
C SER A 354 -15.99 6.19 -26.18
N LEU A 355 -17.06 6.81 -26.69
CA LEU A 355 -16.98 7.95 -27.61
C LEU A 355 -16.60 9.25 -26.89
N PHE A 356 -16.76 9.32 -25.58
CA PHE A 356 -16.48 10.52 -24.77
C PHE A 356 -15.09 10.41 -24.12
N LYS A 357 -14.05 10.93 -24.77
CA LYS A 357 -12.64 10.73 -24.43
C LYS A 357 -12.23 11.13 -23.01
N ASN A 358 -12.83 12.17 -22.43
CA ASN A 358 -12.42 12.72 -21.13
C ASN A 358 -13.45 12.48 -20.02
N LYS A 359 -14.40 11.57 -20.26
CA LYS A 359 -15.46 11.28 -19.28
C LYS A 359 -14.88 10.46 -18.13
N LYS A 360 -15.07 10.93 -16.91
CA LYS A 360 -14.87 10.17 -15.68
C LYS A 360 -16.20 9.48 -15.28
N PHE A 361 -16.10 8.32 -14.66
CA PHE A 361 -17.23 7.44 -14.39
C PHE A 361 -17.40 7.20 -12.89
N PRO A 362 -18.65 7.22 -12.36
CA PRO A 362 -18.94 6.77 -11.01
C PRO A 362 -18.93 5.23 -10.96
N ILE A 363 -17.72 4.66 -10.93
CA ILE A 363 -17.54 3.21 -10.92
C ILE A 363 -18.07 2.65 -9.59
N LYS A 364 -18.92 1.59 -9.69
CA LYS A 364 -19.50 0.87 -8.56
C LYS A 364 -18.74 -0.42 -8.28
N ALA A 365 -18.88 -0.95 -7.07
CA ALA A 365 -18.33 -2.25 -6.64
C ALA A 365 -19.07 -3.43 -7.29
N ARG A 366 -19.14 -3.49 -8.61
CA ARG A 366 -19.96 -4.48 -9.32
C ARG A 366 -19.16 -5.40 -10.21
N MET A 367 -19.37 -6.71 -10.03
CA MET A 367 -18.90 -7.75 -10.97
C MET A 367 -19.98 -8.03 -12.04
N TYR A 368 -19.62 -7.82 -13.31
CA TYR A 368 -20.52 -8.09 -14.45
C TYR A 368 -20.30 -9.51 -14.96
N GLY A 369 -21.11 -10.44 -14.49
CA GLY A 369 -21.14 -11.83 -14.94
C GLY A 369 -20.48 -12.83 -13.98
N PRO A 370 -20.65 -14.14 -14.23
CA PRO A 370 -20.06 -15.21 -13.43
C PRO A 370 -18.58 -15.43 -13.77
N ASP A 371 -17.91 -16.21 -12.94
CA ASP A 371 -16.56 -16.71 -13.20
C ASP A 371 -16.54 -17.55 -14.48
N ARG A 372 -15.48 -17.41 -15.25
CA ARG A 372 -15.27 -18.09 -16.54
C ARG A 372 -13.81 -18.51 -16.65
N SER A 373 -13.50 -19.30 -17.68
CA SER A 373 -12.12 -19.62 -18.02
C SER A 373 -11.34 -18.37 -18.42
N ILE A 374 -10.05 -18.30 -18.07
CA ILE A 374 -9.17 -17.19 -18.45
C ILE A 374 -9.00 -17.19 -19.98
N LEU A 375 -9.45 -16.11 -20.62
CA LEU A 375 -9.40 -15.95 -22.07
C LEU A 375 -8.16 -15.15 -22.49
N PRO A 376 -7.30 -15.68 -23.37
CA PRO A 376 -6.11 -14.99 -23.85
C PRO A 376 -6.45 -14.03 -24.99
N ILE A 377 -7.18 -12.95 -24.67
CA ILE A 377 -7.64 -11.95 -25.66
C ILE A 377 -6.71 -10.74 -25.79
N GLY A 378 -5.51 -10.81 -25.17
CA GLY A 378 -4.50 -9.75 -25.23
C GLY A 378 -4.81 -8.53 -24.36
N VAL A 379 -5.82 -8.59 -23.50
CA VAL A 379 -6.18 -7.46 -22.61
C VAL A 379 -5.19 -7.29 -21.47
N TYR A 380 -4.64 -8.38 -20.96
CA TYR A 380 -3.63 -8.33 -19.88
C TYR A 380 -2.33 -7.70 -20.35
N GLU A 381 -1.88 -8.05 -21.57
CA GLU A 381 -0.65 -7.51 -22.16
C GLU A 381 -0.73 -5.99 -22.42
N GLN A 382 -1.94 -5.43 -22.52
CA GLN A 382 -2.14 -3.99 -22.69
C GLN A 382 -1.96 -3.19 -21.40
N VAL A 383 -2.21 -3.82 -20.25
CA VAL A 383 -2.18 -3.15 -18.94
C VAL A 383 -1.00 -3.54 -18.08
N PHE A 384 -0.29 -4.60 -18.45
CA PHE A 384 0.85 -5.12 -17.73
C PHE A 384 2.17 -4.74 -18.43
N PRO A 385 3.00 -3.85 -17.85
CA PRO A 385 4.20 -3.32 -18.51
C PRO A 385 5.43 -4.21 -18.39
N LEU A 386 5.47 -5.14 -17.43
CA LEU A 386 6.64 -5.96 -17.17
C LEU A 386 6.89 -6.96 -18.30
N ASN A 387 8.15 -7.28 -18.55
CA ASN A 387 8.56 -8.20 -19.62
C ASN A 387 8.38 -9.68 -19.24
N LEU A 388 7.22 -10.00 -18.68
CA LEU A 388 6.83 -11.35 -18.32
C LEU A 388 5.70 -11.85 -19.23
N LEU A 389 5.57 -13.18 -19.37
CA LEU A 389 4.51 -13.81 -20.17
C LEU A 389 3.19 -13.83 -19.37
N ILE A 390 2.57 -12.64 -19.22
CA ILE A 390 1.47 -12.43 -18.27
C ILE A 390 0.29 -13.38 -18.48
N SER A 391 -0.19 -13.59 -19.71
CA SER A 391 -1.32 -14.50 -19.96
C SER A 391 -1.00 -15.95 -19.55
N LEU A 392 0.23 -16.41 -19.69
CA LEU A 392 0.66 -17.72 -19.25
C LEU A 392 0.77 -17.77 -17.73
N LEU A 393 1.40 -16.78 -17.14
CA LEU A 393 1.54 -16.64 -15.68
C LEU A 393 0.19 -16.66 -14.97
N LEU A 394 -0.79 -15.86 -15.45
CA LEU A 394 -2.13 -15.82 -14.84
C LEU A 394 -2.87 -17.17 -14.93
N ARG A 395 -2.65 -17.94 -15.99
CA ARG A 395 -3.20 -19.31 -16.10
C ARG A 395 -2.55 -20.26 -15.12
N GLN A 396 -1.23 -20.18 -14.97
CA GLN A 396 -0.49 -21.01 -14.04
C GLN A 396 -0.81 -20.67 -12.57
N LEU A 397 -1.12 -19.40 -12.27
CA LEU A 397 -1.63 -19.03 -10.95
C LEU A 397 -2.91 -19.81 -10.59
N ALA A 398 -3.81 -19.98 -11.54
CA ALA A 398 -5.05 -20.73 -11.35
C ALA A 398 -4.80 -22.25 -11.23
N ILE A 399 -3.81 -22.79 -11.93
CA ILE A 399 -3.44 -24.24 -11.91
C ILE A 399 -2.66 -24.57 -10.65
N GLY A 400 -1.65 -23.75 -10.28
CA GLY A 400 -0.90 -23.86 -9.05
C GLY A 400 0.45 -24.55 -9.15
N ASP A 401 1.04 -24.67 -10.34
CA ASP A 401 2.38 -25.21 -10.52
C ASP A 401 3.43 -24.18 -10.08
N THR A 402 4.09 -24.45 -8.93
CA THR A 402 5.04 -23.54 -8.30
C THR A 402 6.35 -23.45 -9.04
N GLU A 403 6.84 -24.54 -9.69
CA GLU A 403 8.09 -24.55 -10.46
C GLU A 403 7.92 -23.71 -11.73
N GLU A 404 6.83 -23.93 -12.46
CA GLU A 404 6.55 -23.18 -13.69
C GLU A 404 6.31 -21.70 -13.39
N LEU A 405 5.62 -21.36 -12.28
CA LEU A 405 5.43 -19.99 -11.83
C LEU A 405 6.74 -19.28 -11.53
N GLN A 406 7.69 -19.95 -10.88
CA GLN A 406 9.03 -19.38 -10.64
C GLN A 406 9.78 -19.13 -11.96
N ALA A 407 9.71 -20.07 -12.91
CA ALA A 407 10.28 -19.90 -14.24
C ALA A 407 9.65 -18.75 -15.03
N LEU A 408 8.36 -18.45 -14.80
CA LEU A 408 7.65 -17.34 -15.40
C LEU A 408 7.86 -15.98 -14.70
N GLY A 409 8.63 -15.94 -13.59
CA GLY A 409 9.00 -14.70 -12.89
C GLY A 409 8.03 -14.25 -11.80
N ILE A 410 7.24 -15.14 -11.19
CA ILE A 410 6.31 -14.81 -10.10
C ILE A 410 6.97 -14.08 -8.93
N LEU A 411 8.26 -14.35 -8.68
CA LEU A 411 9.02 -13.77 -7.55
C LEU A 411 9.26 -12.26 -7.65
N GLU A 412 9.07 -11.68 -8.84
CA GLU A 412 9.14 -10.23 -9.02
C GLU A 412 7.85 -9.52 -8.57
N LEU A 413 6.74 -10.25 -8.45
CA LEU A 413 5.39 -9.70 -8.31
C LEU A 413 4.90 -9.63 -6.87
N ASP A 414 3.98 -8.69 -6.67
CA ASP A 414 3.09 -8.58 -5.50
C ASP A 414 1.65 -8.36 -5.95
N GLU A 415 0.69 -8.42 -5.04
CA GLU A 415 -0.73 -8.29 -5.35
C GLU A 415 -1.06 -7.01 -6.14
N GLU A 416 -0.40 -5.90 -5.80
CA GLU A 416 -0.61 -4.61 -6.46
C GLU A 416 -0.23 -4.64 -7.95
N ASP A 417 0.78 -5.41 -8.33
CA ASP A 417 1.25 -5.52 -9.72
C ASP A 417 0.21 -6.23 -10.63
N LEU A 418 -0.66 -7.07 -10.05
CA LEU A 418 -1.72 -7.77 -10.77
C LEU A 418 -3.12 -7.12 -10.64
N ALA A 419 -3.24 -6.03 -9.90
CA ALA A 419 -4.52 -5.36 -9.65
C ALA A 419 -5.22 -4.90 -10.95
N LEU A 420 -4.48 -4.33 -11.91
CA LEU A 420 -5.04 -3.99 -13.21
C LEU A 420 -5.45 -5.23 -14.03
N CYS A 421 -4.73 -6.34 -13.90
CA CYS A 421 -5.09 -7.59 -14.55
C CYS A 421 -6.44 -8.11 -14.00
N SER A 422 -6.65 -8.05 -12.68
CA SER A 422 -7.93 -8.39 -12.04
C SER A 422 -9.05 -7.44 -12.50
N PHE A 423 -8.77 -6.14 -12.58
CA PHE A 423 -9.74 -5.13 -13.01
C PHE A 423 -10.24 -5.36 -14.46
N VAL A 424 -9.33 -5.60 -15.39
CA VAL A 424 -9.68 -5.81 -16.80
C VAL A 424 -10.12 -7.24 -17.12
N CYS A 425 -10.02 -8.17 -16.18
CA CYS A 425 -10.30 -9.59 -16.38
C CYS A 425 -11.78 -9.83 -16.75
N PRO A 426 -12.08 -10.37 -17.94
CA PRO A 426 -13.45 -10.71 -18.30
C PRO A 426 -14.03 -11.85 -17.46
N SER A 427 -13.15 -12.66 -16.87
CA SER A 427 -13.48 -13.88 -16.11
C SER A 427 -13.56 -13.63 -14.60
N LYS A 428 -13.28 -12.39 -14.14
CA LYS A 428 -13.46 -11.93 -12.76
C LYS A 428 -12.58 -12.61 -11.72
N TYR A 429 -11.39 -13.07 -12.12
CA TYR A 429 -10.41 -13.62 -11.19
C TYR A 429 -9.79 -12.53 -10.31
N ASP A 430 -9.65 -12.83 -9.04
CA ASP A 430 -8.78 -12.09 -8.11
C ASP A 430 -7.37 -12.69 -8.20
N PHE A 431 -6.57 -12.11 -9.09
CA PHE A 431 -5.20 -12.57 -9.30
C PHE A 431 -4.27 -12.20 -8.14
N GLY A 432 -4.59 -11.15 -7.38
CA GLY A 432 -3.83 -10.78 -6.19
C GLY A 432 -3.91 -11.86 -5.13
N TYR A 433 -5.11 -12.34 -4.82
CA TYR A 433 -5.32 -13.44 -3.88
C TYR A 433 -4.59 -14.72 -4.31
N LEU A 434 -4.75 -15.12 -5.58
CA LEU A 434 -4.07 -16.30 -6.12
C LEU A 434 -2.54 -16.17 -6.06
N LEU A 435 -2.02 -15.00 -6.40
CA LEU A 435 -0.58 -14.71 -6.32
C LEU A 435 -0.06 -14.92 -4.90
N ARG A 436 -0.75 -14.37 -3.90
CA ARG A 436 -0.32 -14.50 -2.50
C ARG A 436 -0.32 -15.95 -2.02
N GLU A 437 -1.33 -16.73 -2.40
CA GLU A 437 -1.34 -18.16 -2.07
C GLU A 437 -0.13 -18.89 -2.66
N ARG A 438 0.21 -18.63 -3.94
CA ARG A 438 1.36 -19.27 -4.60
C ARG A 438 2.70 -18.81 -4.03
N LEU A 439 2.86 -17.51 -3.76
CA LEU A 439 4.08 -17.00 -3.10
C LEU A 439 4.29 -17.61 -1.72
N ASN A 440 3.22 -17.81 -0.94
CA ASN A 440 3.30 -18.49 0.34
C ASN A 440 3.68 -19.97 0.20
N SER A 441 3.16 -20.68 -0.82
CA SER A 441 3.53 -22.06 -1.11
C SER A 441 5.01 -22.17 -1.50
N ILE A 442 5.46 -21.34 -2.44
CA ILE A 442 6.86 -21.29 -2.89
C ILE A 442 7.83 -21.04 -1.72
N GLU A 443 7.47 -20.11 -0.81
CA GLU A 443 8.33 -19.82 0.34
C GLU A 443 8.42 -20.99 1.33
N ILE A 444 7.39 -21.83 1.44
CA ILE A 444 7.39 -23.00 2.34
C ILE A 444 8.13 -24.17 1.70
N GLU A 445 7.99 -24.33 0.40
CA GLU A 445 8.62 -25.43 -0.38
C GLU A 445 10.14 -25.21 -0.58
N GLY A 446 10.62 -23.97 -0.44
CA GLY A 446 12.04 -23.60 -0.48
C GLY A 446 12.52 -23.01 -1.74
#